data_c1ab15b1344c2bc4046839370b1989e9
#
_entry.id   c1ab15b1344c2bc4046839370b1989e9
#
_cell.length_a   1.000
_cell.length_b   1.000
_cell.length_c   1.000
_cell.angle_alpha   90.00
_cell.angle_beta   90.00
_cell.angle_gamma   90.00
#
_symmetry.space_group_name_H-M   'P 1'
#
loop_
_entity.id
_entity.type
_entity.pdbx_description
1 polymer ?
#
loop_
_entity_poly.entity_id
_entity_poly.type
_entity_poly.pdbx_seq_one_letter_code
_entity_poly.pdbx_strand_id
1 'polypeptide(L)'
;MIDLNHGSGATYMLAESGAGERINGLIDRALLDRHAQQAPRDYLGGSRIGEPCTRKLVYEVRHTAIDAGKGFDGRTLRIFDVGHHFETLSIGWLRAAGFDLRTHRRDGEQFGFITAGGRVRGHIDGVIVAGPDIGVAWPALFEHKALNNRSWSELARQGVRRSKPIYYAQLQIYMAYMELEQALFTALNKDSQALHHEIVTLDLQAAQALSDRAVEIIQAAEAGELPPRIAASPDFYLCRWCAYAQRCWEGAI
;
A
#
# COMPACT_ATOMS: atom_id res chain seq x y z
N MET A 1 46.02 11.22 22.06
CA MET A 1 45.26 12.32 21.46
C MET A 1 45.36 12.12 19.96
N ILE A 2 44.26 11.86 19.30
CA ILE A 2 44.20 11.66 17.82
C ILE A 2 44.28 13.07 17.21
N ASP A 3 45.33 13.38 16.45
CA ASP A 3 45.42 14.63 15.72
C ASP A 3 44.55 14.55 14.44
N LEU A 4 43.42 15.22 14.46
CA LEU A 4 42.48 15.26 13.34
C LEU A 4 42.90 16.25 12.24
N ASN A 5 43.96 17.04 12.43
CA ASN A 5 44.40 18.07 11.49
C ASN A 5 45.55 17.62 10.58
N HIS A 6 46.25 16.57 10.92
CA HIS A 6 47.23 15.95 10.04
C HIS A 6 46.53 14.87 9.22
N GLY A 7 46.15 15.20 8.01
CA GLY A 7 45.72 14.22 7.02
C GLY A 7 46.83 13.19 6.85
N SER A 8 46.71 12.07 7.55
CA SER A 8 47.39 10.86 7.09
C SER A 8 46.83 10.62 5.70
N GLY A 9 47.68 10.53 4.67
CA GLY A 9 47.28 10.18 3.31
C GLY A 9 46.71 8.75 3.23
N ALA A 10 45.94 8.32 4.22
CA ALA A 10 45.14 7.15 4.21
C ALA A 10 44.01 7.40 3.20
N THR A 11 44.29 7.11 1.94
CA THR A 11 43.26 6.77 0.98
C THR A 11 42.40 5.75 1.69
N TYR A 12 41.18 6.13 2.07
CA TYR A 12 40.16 5.16 2.40
C TYR A 12 39.91 4.40 1.10
N MET A 13 40.71 3.38 0.84
CA MET A 13 40.39 2.35 -0.08
C MET A 13 39.06 1.84 0.41
N LEU A 14 38.04 2.03 -0.38
CA LEU A 14 36.78 1.27 -0.27
C LEU A 14 37.17 -0.19 -0.54
N ALA A 15 37.87 -0.76 0.41
CA ALA A 15 38.31 -2.10 0.39
C ALA A 15 37.09 -2.95 0.72
N GLU A 16 36.76 -3.80 -0.26
CA GLU A 16 35.98 -5.01 -0.09
C GLU A 16 34.60 -4.80 0.55
N SER A 17 33.60 -5.47 0.00
CA SER A 17 32.22 -5.58 0.51
C SER A 17 32.15 -5.40 2.03
N GLY A 18 32.31 -4.17 2.43
CA GLY A 18 32.87 -3.85 3.69
C GLY A 18 31.81 -3.87 4.78
N ALA A 19 32.10 -3.32 5.90
CA ALA A 19 31.23 -3.22 7.06
C ALA A 19 29.83 -2.71 6.68
N GLY A 20 29.71 -1.78 5.73
CA GLY A 20 28.43 -1.25 5.25
C GLY A 20 27.49 -2.30 4.65
N GLU A 21 27.99 -3.15 3.77
CA GLU A 21 27.16 -4.23 3.19
C GLU A 21 26.78 -5.28 4.23
N ARG A 22 27.70 -5.60 5.15
CA ARG A 22 27.39 -6.51 6.26
C ARG A 22 26.31 -5.95 7.18
N ILE A 23 26.38 -4.64 7.49
CA ILE A 23 25.34 -3.94 8.29
C ILE A 23 24.01 -3.97 7.55
N ASN A 24 23.98 -3.64 6.26
CA ASN A 24 22.75 -3.71 5.46
C ASN A 24 22.17 -5.14 5.45
N GLY A 25 23.01 -6.16 5.28
CA GLY A 25 22.56 -7.55 5.33
C GLY A 25 22.01 -7.98 6.70
N LEU A 26 22.53 -7.45 7.80
CA LEU A 26 22.00 -7.68 9.15
C LEU A 26 20.62 -7.01 9.32
N ILE A 27 20.51 -5.75 8.88
CA ILE A 27 19.23 -5.01 8.91
C ILE A 27 18.18 -5.74 8.07
N ASP A 28 18.52 -6.13 6.85
CA ASP A 28 17.60 -6.81 5.94
C ASP A 28 17.11 -8.14 6.52
N ARG A 29 17.99 -8.94 7.12
CA ARG A 29 17.61 -10.18 7.81
C ARG A 29 16.66 -9.92 8.96
N ALA A 30 16.95 -8.97 9.84
CA ALA A 30 16.10 -8.64 10.97
C ALA A 30 14.68 -8.20 10.52
N LEU A 31 14.58 -7.46 9.42
CA LEU A 31 13.30 -7.05 8.84
C LEU A 31 12.53 -8.24 8.25
N LEU A 32 13.21 -9.13 7.54
CA LEU A 32 12.63 -10.35 6.97
C LEU A 32 12.14 -11.29 8.08
N ASP A 33 12.92 -11.48 9.14
CA ASP A 33 12.55 -12.30 10.30
C ASP A 33 11.30 -11.73 10.99
N ARG A 34 11.24 -10.41 11.18
CA ARG A 34 10.04 -9.73 11.71
C ARG A 34 8.83 -9.91 10.81
N HIS A 35 9.02 -9.80 9.49
CA HIS A 35 7.93 -9.99 8.52
C HIS A 35 7.44 -11.45 8.50
N ALA A 36 8.33 -12.42 8.60
CA ALA A 36 7.99 -13.84 8.63
C ALA A 36 7.16 -14.26 9.87
N GLN A 37 7.24 -13.49 10.96
CA GLN A 37 6.43 -13.71 12.18
C GLN A 37 4.99 -13.21 12.03
N GLN A 38 4.67 -12.43 11.00
CA GLN A 38 3.31 -11.95 10.75
C GLN A 38 2.45 -13.08 10.21
N ALA A 39 1.26 -13.23 10.77
CA ALA A 39 0.29 -14.20 10.26
C ALA A 39 -0.09 -13.85 8.81
N PRO A 40 -0.17 -14.82 7.90
CA PRO A 40 -0.69 -14.61 6.56
C PRO A 40 -2.13 -14.07 6.62
N ARG A 41 -2.46 -13.17 5.72
CA ARG A 41 -3.84 -12.64 5.63
C ARG A 41 -4.74 -13.69 5.01
N ASP A 42 -5.80 -14.08 5.71
CA ASP A 42 -6.83 -15.03 5.27
C ASP A 42 -8.02 -14.36 4.56
N TYR A 43 -7.84 -13.14 4.07
CA TYR A 43 -8.87 -12.32 3.46
C TYR A 43 -8.33 -11.48 2.30
N LEU A 44 -9.22 -11.08 1.40
CA LEU A 44 -8.92 -10.08 0.38
C LEU A 44 -8.92 -8.69 1.03
N GLY A 45 -7.76 -8.03 1.05
CA GLY A 45 -7.64 -6.67 1.55
C GLY A 45 -8.28 -5.65 0.61
N GLY A 46 -9.06 -4.71 1.17
CA GLY A 46 -9.71 -3.64 0.38
C GLY A 46 -8.72 -2.84 -0.46
N SER A 47 -7.51 -2.60 0.05
CA SER A 47 -6.43 -1.94 -0.70
C SER A 47 -5.91 -2.73 -1.91
N ARG A 48 -6.28 -4.02 -2.04
CA ARG A 48 -5.84 -4.89 -3.14
C ARG A 48 -6.86 -4.98 -4.27
N ILE A 49 -8.13 -4.66 -4.01
CA ILE A 49 -9.23 -4.86 -4.98
C ILE A 49 -8.98 -4.15 -6.31
N GLY A 50 -8.27 -3.02 -6.30
CA GLY A 50 -7.88 -2.28 -7.50
C GLY A 50 -6.73 -2.91 -8.32
N GLU A 51 -6.11 -4.00 -7.87
CA GLU A 51 -5.05 -4.71 -8.63
C GLU A 51 -5.61 -5.23 -9.97
N PRO A 52 -5.02 -4.89 -11.13
CA PRO A 52 -5.62 -5.22 -12.42
C PRO A 52 -5.78 -6.71 -12.70
N CYS A 53 -4.87 -7.55 -12.19
CA CYS A 53 -4.87 -8.98 -12.46
C CYS A 53 -5.70 -9.76 -11.44
N THR A 54 -6.92 -10.16 -11.80
CA THR A 54 -7.82 -10.97 -10.95
C THR A 54 -7.19 -12.31 -10.55
N ARG A 55 -6.50 -12.98 -11.47
CA ARG A 55 -5.80 -14.25 -11.20
C ARG A 55 -4.74 -14.08 -10.09
N LYS A 56 -4.00 -12.96 -10.07
CA LYS A 56 -3.04 -12.65 -9.00
C LYS A 56 -3.73 -12.55 -7.65
N LEU A 57 -4.89 -11.90 -7.58
CA LEU A 57 -5.66 -11.78 -6.35
C LEU A 57 -6.19 -13.14 -5.87
N VAL A 58 -6.59 -14.02 -6.80
CA VAL A 58 -6.97 -15.40 -6.45
C VAL A 58 -5.78 -16.17 -5.86
N TYR A 59 -4.58 -16.04 -6.43
CA TYR A 59 -3.38 -16.63 -5.82
C TYR A 59 -3.11 -16.09 -4.41
N GLU A 60 -3.26 -14.77 -4.20
CA GLU A 60 -3.09 -14.13 -2.89
C GLU A 60 -4.08 -14.69 -1.85
N VAL A 61 -5.37 -14.73 -2.19
CA VAL A 61 -6.44 -15.25 -1.31
C VAL A 61 -6.28 -16.74 -0.99
N ARG A 62 -5.75 -17.51 -1.92
CA ARG A 62 -5.48 -18.95 -1.73
C ARG A 62 -4.16 -19.25 -1.02
N HIS A 63 -3.43 -18.25 -0.57
CA HIS A 63 -2.09 -18.42 0.01
C HIS A 63 -1.14 -19.22 -0.89
N THR A 64 -1.31 -19.08 -2.20
CA THR A 64 -0.43 -19.76 -3.16
C THR A 64 1.01 -19.28 -2.93
N ALA A 65 1.94 -20.21 -2.84
CA ALA A 65 3.34 -19.87 -2.66
C ALA A 65 3.82 -18.97 -3.81
N ILE A 66 4.49 -17.90 -3.47
CA ILE A 66 5.13 -16.98 -4.43
C ILE A 66 6.32 -17.69 -5.09
N ASP A 67 6.66 -17.28 -6.29
CA ASP A 67 7.81 -17.81 -7.02
C ASP A 67 9.12 -17.52 -6.27
N ALA A 68 10.11 -18.40 -6.42
CA ALA A 68 11.40 -18.26 -5.74
C ALA A 68 12.04 -16.87 -6.04
N GLY A 69 12.52 -16.19 -5.01
CA GLY A 69 13.14 -14.86 -5.13
C GLY A 69 12.18 -13.71 -5.44
N LYS A 70 10.86 -13.92 -5.43
CA LYS A 70 9.85 -12.87 -5.68
C LYS A 70 9.19 -12.35 -4.41
N GLY A 71 9.63 -12.77 -3.22
CA GLY A 71 9.21 -12.21 -1.94
C GLY A 71 9.70 -10.79 -1.72
N PHE A 72 9.23 -10.17 -0.66
CA PHE A 72 9.76 -8.87 -0.26
C PHE A 72 11.24 -8.99 0.13
N ASP A 73 12.02 -8.01 -0.27
CA ASP A 73 13.37 -7.80 0.22
C ASP A 73 13.39 -6.81 1.39
N GLY A 74 14.50 -6.71 2.09
CA GLY A 74 14.63 -5.81 3.22
C GLY A 74 14.45 -4.33 2.84
N ARG A 75 14.81 -3.94 1.60
CA ARG A 75 14.59 -2.59 1.09
C ARG A 75 13.09 -2.28 0.96
N THR A 76 12.30 -3.22 0.45
CA THR A 76 10.85 -3.08 0.34
C THR A 76 10.21 -2.93 1.71
N LEU A 77 10.66 -3.71 2.70
CA LEU A 77 10.16 -3.59 4.07
C LEU A 77 10.50 -2.24 4.70
N ARG A 78 11.71 -1.69 4.45
CA ARG A 78 12.05 -0.31 4.86
C ARG A 78 11.13 0.73 4.21
N ILE A 79 10.75 0.56 2.96
CA ILE A 79 9.81 1.47 2.29
C ILE A 79 8.44 1.44 2.97
N PHE A 80 7.97 0.26 3.41
CA PHE A 80 6.71 0.15 4.15
C PHE A 80 6.81 0.84 5.52
N ASP A 81 7.87 0.58 6.29
CA ASP A 81 8.09 1.22 7.59
C ASP A 81 8.11 2.76 7.48
N VAL A 82 8.86 3.28 6.52
CA VAL A 82 8.91 4.72 6.24
C VAL A 82 7.54 5.27 5.85
N GLY A 83 6.76 4.51 5.07
CA GLY A 83 5.38 4.86 4.71
C GLY A 83 4.49 5.07 5.93
N HIS A 84 4.52 4.14 6.88
CA HIS A 84 3.74 4.24 8.14
C HIS A 84 4.20 5.41 9.02
N HIS A 85 5.50 5.72 9.05
CA HIS A 85 5.97 6.90 9.78
C HIS A 85 5.48 8.20 9.17
N PHE A 86 5.50 8.33 7.85
CA PHE A 86 4.96 9.52 7.18
C PHE A 86 3.44 9.67 7.34
N GLU A 87 2.71 8.58 7.38
CA GLU A 87 1.28 8.57 7.70
C GLU A 87 1.06 9.15 9.11
N THR A 88 1.78 8.64 10.11
CA THR A 88 1.70 9.12 11.50
C THR A 88 2.01 10.62 11.61
N LEU A 89 3.04 11.10 10.91
CA LEU A 89 3.39 12.53 10.88
C LEU A 89 2.26 13.36 10.23
N SER A 90 1.73 12.92 9.10
CA SER A 90 0.64 13.61 8.39
C SER A 90 -0.62 13.72 9.23
N ILE A 91 -0.97 12.65 9.96
CA ILE A 91 -2.07 12.67 10.94
C ILE A 91 -1.81 13.73 12.02
N GLY A 92 -0.59 13.78 12.56
CA GLY A 92 -0.19 14.77 13.56
C GLY A 92 -0.32 16.22 13.05
N TRP A 93 0.13 16.47 11.82
CA TRP A 93 0.05 17.80 11.20
C TRP A 93 -1.40 18.25 10.95
N LEU A 94 -2.25 17.34 10.45
CA LEU A 94 -3.67 17.64 10.26
C LEU A 94 -4.37 17.94 11.59
N ARG A 95 -4.10 17.18 12.64
CA ARG A 95 -4.63 17.46 13.98
C ARG A 95 -4.16 18.80 14.51
N ALA A 96 -2.88 19.14 14.35
CA ALA A 96 -2.34 20.44 14.72
C ALA A 96 -2.95 21.60 13.91
N ALA A 97 -3.38 21.33 12.68
CA ALA A 97 -4.09 22.29 11.83
C ALA A 97 -5.60 22.41 12.14
N GLY A 98 -6.10 21.72 13.18
CA GLY A 98 -7.48 21.84 13.66
C GLY A 98 -8.46 20.81 13.10
N PHE A 99 -7.98 19.76 12.43
CA PHE A 99 -8.84 18.65 12.00
C PHE A 99 -9.05 17.65 13.15
N ASP A 100 -10.30 17.28 13.45
CA ASP A 100 -10.62 16.14 14.33
C ASP A 100 -10.49 14.84 13.53
N LEU A 101 -9.24 14.41 13.30
CA LEU A 101 -8.92 13.19 12.61
C LEU A 101 -8.78 12.04 13.62
N ARG A 102 -9.59 11.02 13.49
CA ARG A 102 -9.63 9.84 14.34
C ARG A 102 -9.16 8.62 13.56
N THR A 103 -8.27 7.83 14.17
CA THR A 103 -7.70 6.60 13.59
C THR A 103 -8.28 5.33 14.21
N HIS A 104 -8.86 5.45 15.41
CA HIS A 104 -9.42 4.34 16.17
C HIS A 104 -10.83 4.66 16.67
N ARG A 105 -11.62 3.64 16.85
CA ARG A 105 -12.92 3.68 17.51
C ARG A 105 -12.77 3.92 19.01
N ARG A 106 -13.87 4.11 19.71
CA ARG A 106 -13.88 4.31 21.17
C ARG A 106 -13.38 3.10 21.95
N ASP A 107 -13.52 1.91 21.39
CA ASP A 107 -13.04 0.64 21.94
C ASP A 107 -11.52 0.40 21.74
N GLY A 108 -10.85 1.30 21.03
CA GLY A 108 -9.42 1.23 20.70
C GLY A 108 -9.11 0.46 19.42
N GLU A 109 -10.10 -0.09 18.73
CA GLU A 109 -9.88 -0.75 17.44
C GLU A 109 -9.70 0.27 16.32
N GLN A 110 -8.81 -0.03 15.37
CA GLN A 110 -8.64 0.78 14.16
C GLN A 110 -9.95 0.79 13.35
N PHE A 111 -10.27 1.93 12.76
CA PHE A 111 -11.39 2.01 11.83
C PHE A 111 -11.21 1.08 10.65
N GLY A 112 -12.28 0.44 10.23
CA GLY A 112 -12.28 -0.47 9.10
C GLY A 112 -13.60 -1.18 8.96
N PHE A 113 -13.65 -2.08 7.99
CA PHE A 113 -14.82 -2.90 7.72
C PHE A 113 -14.44 -4.38 7.54
N ILE A 114 -15.40 -5.23 7.81
CA ILE A 114 -15.36 -6.67 7.56
C ILE A 114 -16.66 -7.04 6.85
N THR A 115 -16.55 -7.69 5.70
CA THR A 115 -17.71 -8.10 4.90
C THR A 115 -17.49 -9.47 4.26
N ALA A 116 -18.47 -9.98 3.52
CA ALA A 116 -18.43 -11.30 2.89
C ALA A 116 -18.00 -12.43 3.86
N GLY A 117 -18.63 -12.48 5.04
CA GLY A 117 -18.27 -13.48 6.05
C GLY A 117 -16.82 -13.41 6.56
N GLY A 118 -16.21 -12.24 6.55
CA GLY A 118 -14.84 -12.04 6.96
C GLY A 118 -13.80 -12.18 5.85
N ARG A 119 -14.23 -12.50 4.63
CA ARG A 119 -13.35 -12.75 3.48
C ARG A 119 -12.85 -11.48 2.80
N VAL A 120 -13.48 -10.34 3.06
CA VAL A 120 -13.03 -9.01 2.64
C VAL A 120 -12.89 -8.13 3.86
N ARG A 121 -11.74 -7.50 4.02
CA ARG A 121 -11.47 -6.57 5.12
C ARG A 121 -10.70 -5.35 4.62
N GLY A 122 -10.98 -4.21 5.24
CA GLY A 122 -10.25 -2.98 5.01
C GLY A 122 -9.97 -2.28 6.33
N HIS A 123 -8.73 -1.80 6.49
CA HIS A 123 -8.36 -0.86 7.54
C HIS A 123 -8.13 0.48 6.87
N ILE A 124 -8.74 1.52 7.42
CA ILE A 124 -8.59 2.88 6.90
C ILE A 124 -7.59 3.65 7.77
N ASP A 125 -6.93 4.64 7.18
CA ASP A 125 -5.95 5.45 7.91
C ASP A 125 -6.64 6.38 8.92
N GLY A 126 -7.92 6.74 8.67
CA GLY A 126 -8.73 7.48 9.62
C GLY A 126 -10.02 8.04 9.05
N VAL A 127 -10.77 8.71 9.93
CA VAL A 127 -11.96 9.49 9.60
C VAL A 127 -11.76 10.90 10.15
N ILE A 128 -11.93 11.91 9.31
CA ILE A 128 -12.00 13.31 9.74
C ILE A 128 -13.47 13.59 10.05
N VAL A 129 -13.80 13.77 11.33
CA VAL A 129 -15.17 13.96 11.77
C VAL A 129 -15.57 15.43 11.84
N ALA A 130 -14.60 16.34 11.92
CA ALA A 130 -14.75 17.78 11.89
C ALA A 130 -13.44 18.45 11.49
N GLY A 131 -13.48 19.68 11.02
CA GLY A 131 -12.28 20.42 10.64
C GLY A 131 -12.60 21.89 10.31
N PRO A 132 -11.57 22.65 9.93
CA PRO A 132 -11.73 24.01 9.45
C PRO A 132 -12.71 24.10 8.26
N ASP A 133 -13.34 25.25 8.11
CA ASP A 133 -14.18 25.53 6.95
C ASP A 133 -13.29 25.74 5.70
N ILE A 134 -13.20 24.71 4.89
CA ILE A 134 -12.45 24.70 3.62
C ILE A 134 -13.33 24.29 2.44
N GLY A 135 -14.67 24.38 2.61
CA GLY A 135 -15.63 23.97 1.59
C GLY A 135 -15.76 22.45 1.43
N VAL A 136 -15.35 21.69 2.45
CA VAL A 136 -15.47 20.22 2.49
C VAL A 136 -16.47 19.85 3.58
N ALA A 137 -17.42 18.98 3.26
CA ALA A 137 -18.36 18.47 4.26
C ALA A 137 -17.68 17.34 5.08
N TRP A 138 -18.02 17.25 6.36
CA TRP A 138 -17.58 16.20 7.26
C TRP A 138 -18.76 15.32 7.68
N PRO A 139 -18.55 14.01 7.93
CA PRO A 139 -17.27 13.30 7.97
C PRO A 139 -16.70 12.96 6.61
N ALA A 140 -15.38 12.75 6.55
CA ALA A 140 -14.67 12.29 5.36
C ALA A 140 -13.66 11.18 5.70
N LEU A 141 -13.49 10.21 4.80
CA LEU A 141 -12.39 9.24 4.86
C LEU A 141 -11.05 9.96 4.80
N PHE A 142 -10.09 9.54 5.58
CA PHE A 142 -8.69 9.94 5.42
C PHE A 142 -7.86 8.78 4.89
N GLU A 143 -7.09 9.03 3.85
CA GLU A 143 -6.15 8.07 3.27
C GLU A 143 -4.84 8.76 2.92
N HIS A 144 -3.71 8.16 3.33
CA HIS A 144 -2.37 8.70 3.15
C HIS A 144 -1.49 7.81 2.26
N LYS A 145 -0.67 8.45 1.44
CA LYS A 145 0.37 7.74 0.65
C LYS A 145 1.68 8.53 0.65
N ALA A 146 2.79 7.84 0.98
CA ALA A 146 4.14 8.37 0.81
C ALA A 146 4.69 7.93 -0.56
N LEU A 147 4.96 8.90 -1.45
CA LEU A 147 5.36 8.66 -2.83
C LEU A 147 6.75 9.21 -3.11
N ASN A 148 7.50 8.60 -4.03
CA ASN A 148 8.69 9.22 -4.58
C ASN A 148 8.33 10.42 -5.47
N ASN A 149 9.29 11.28 -5.75
CA ASN A 149 9.07 12.53 -6.48
C ASN A 149 8.37 12.31 -7.84
N ARG A 150 8.77 11.30 -8.61
CA ARG A 150 8.17 11.01 -9.92
C ARG A 150 6.68 10.64 -9.79
N SER A 151 6.37 9.73 -8.88
CA SER A 151 5.01 9.24 -8.65
C SER A 151 4.11 10.32 -8.05
N TRP A 152 4.67 11.15 -7.16
CA TRP A 152 3.97 12.28 -6.55
C TRP A 152 3.67 13.38 -7.59
N SER A 153 4.64 13.76 -8.43
CA SER A 153 4.46 14.77 -9.47
C SER A 153 3.42 14.35 -10.52
N GLU A 154 3.40 13.07 -10.88
CA GLU A 154 2.37 12.52 -11.75
C GLU A 154 0.97 12.63 -11.11
N LEU A 155 0.85 12.25 -9.83
CA LEU A 155 -0.39 12.35 -9.07
C LEU A 155 -0.86 13.80 -8.97
N ALA A 156 0.00 14.73 -8.56
CA ALA A 156 -0.34 16.13 -8.40
C ALA A 156 -0.84 16.79 -9.72
N ARG A 157 -0.35 16.30 -10.86
CA ARG A 157 -0.75 16.80 -12.18
C ARG A 157 -2.05 16.19 -12.71
N GLN A 158 -2.31 14.92 -12.44
CA GLN A 158 -3.36 14.14 -13.10
C GLN A 158 -4.52 13.74 -12.17
N GLY A 159 -4.34 13.90 -10.86
CA GLY A 159 -5.25 13.42 -9.84
C GLY A 159 -5.16 11.89 -9.60
N VAL A 160 -5.73 11.46 -8.48
CA VAL A 160 -5.64 10.05 -8.03
C VAL A 160 -6.36 9.10 -8.99
N ARG A 161 -7.54 9.46 -9.48
CA ARG A 161 -8.35 8.62 -10.37
C ARG A 161 -7.58 8.18 -11.61
N ARG A 162 -6.83 9.11 -12.21
CA ARG A 162 -6.16 8.90 -13.49
C ARG A 162 -4.76 8.31 -13.33
N SER A 163 -4.01 8.81 -12.36
CA SER A 163 -2.60 8.42 -12.18
C SER A 163 -2.41 7.19 -11.28
N LYS A 164 -3.34 6.94 -10.37
CA LYS A 164 -3.25 5.88 -9.36
C LYS A 164 -4.57 5.11 -9.21
N PRO A 165 -4.99 4.39 -10.25
CA PRO A 165 -6.29 3.71 -10.26
C PRO A 165 -6.48 2.71 -9.13
N ILE A 166 -5.39 2.10 -8.63
CA ILE A 166 -5.45 1.19 -7.47
C ILE A 166 -5.81 1.96 -6.19
N TYR A 167 -5.24 3.14 -5.99
CA TYR A 167 -5.58 3.98 -4.82
C TYR A 167 -7.00 4.55 -4.95
N TYR A 168 -7.39 4.94 -6.17
CA TYR A 168 -8.77 5.36 -6.41
C TYR A 168 -9.77 4.24 -6.09
N ALA A 169 -9.51 3.02 -6.52
CA ALA A 169 -10.33 1.86 -6.19
C ALA A 169 -10.39 1.60 -4.67
N GLN A 170 -9.26 1.72 -3.98
CA GLN A 170 -9.21 1.63 -2.51
C GLN A 170 -10.13 2.67 -1.86
N LEU A 171 -10.04 3.93 -2.28
CA LEU A 171 -10.88 5.01 -1.75
C LEU A 171 -12.36 4.73 -1.97
N GLN A 172 -12.76 4.29 -3.18
CA GLN A 172 -14.15 4.01 -3.51
C GLN A 172 -14.74 2.89 -2.64
N ILE A 173 -14.03 1.78 -2.52
CA ILE A 173 -14.51 0.65 -1.73
C ILE A 173 -14.52 0.98 -0.23
N TYR A 174 -13.54 1.76 0.25
CA TYR A 174 -13.48 2.18 1.64
C TYR A 174 -14.61 3.15 1.99
N MET A 175 -14.86 4.16 1.15
CA MET A 175 -15.99 5.08 1.35
C MET A 175 -17.33 4.33 1.37
N ALA A 176 -17.55 3.42 0.43
CA ALA A 176 -18.80 2.66 0.35
C ALA A 176 -19.06 1.83 1.62
N TYR A 177 -18.07 1.05 2.07
CA TYR A 177 -18.24 0.20 3.26
C TYR A 177 -18.19 0.96 4.59
N MET A 178 -17.62 2.15 4.61
CA MET A 178 -17.61 3.03 5.79
C MET A 178 -18.78 4.03 5.78
N GLU A 179 -19.65 4.00 4.77
CA GLU A 179 -20.80 4.91 4.60
C GLU A 179 -20.38 6.38 4.59
N LEU A 180 -19.29 6.69 3.88
CA LEU A 180 -18.74 8.03 3.73
C LEU A 180 -18.88 8.50 2.28
N GLU A 181 -19.29 9.76 2.08
CA GLU A 181 -19.55 10.32 0.75
C GLU A 181 -18.30 10.89 0.07
N GLN A 182 -17.26 11.16 0.86
CA GLN A 182 -16.03 11.74 0.35
C GLN A 182 -14.80 11.31 1.15
N ALA A 183 -13.65 11.49 0.53
CA ALA A 183 -12.35 11.21 1.11
C ALA A 183 -11.40 12.41 0.94
N LEU A 184 -10.62 12.70 1.98
CA LEU A 184 -9.40 13.47 1.87
C LEU A 184 -8.24 12.51 1.57
N PHE A 185 -7.81 12.48 0.32
CA PHE A 185 -6.61 11.75 -0.08
C PHE A 185 -5.39 12.67 0.06
N THR A 186 -4.41 12.24 0.84
CA THR A 186 -3.16 12.99 1.08
C THR A 186 -1.97 12.21 0.55
N ALA A 187 -1.18 12.83 -0.30
CA ALA A 187 0.07 12.27 -0.80
C ALA A 187 1.25 13.13 -0.34
N LEU A 188 2.19 12.52 0.37
CA LEU A 188 3.46 13.13 0.76
C LEU A 188 4.56 12.72 -0.22
N ASN A 189 5.29 13.70 -0.74
CA ASN A 189 6.51 13.49 -1.50
C ASN A 189 7.66 13.20 -0.53
N LYS A 190 8.09 11.95 -0.44
CA LYS A 190 9.14 11.55 0.51
C LYS A 190 10.54 12.12 0.20
N ASP A 191 10.72 12.67 -1.01
CA ASP A 191 12.01 13.25 -1.43
C ASP A 191 12.08 14.76 -1.14
N SER A 192 10.94 15.50 -1.28
CA SER A 192 10.87 16.96 -1.11
C SER A 192 10.02 17.41 0.07
N GLN A 193 9.30 16.51 0.73
CA GLN A 193 8.33 16.76 1.81
C GLN A 193 7.09 17.58 1.37
N ALA A 194 6.90 17.80 0.08
CA ALA A 194 5.72 18.49 -0.45
C ALA A 194 4.46 17.64 -0.23
N LEU A 195 3.36 18.30 0.12
CA LEU A 195 2.05 17.69 0.30
C LEU A 195 1.16 17.97 -0.90
N HIS A 196 0.36 17.00 -1.28
CA HIS A 196 -0.75 17.12 -2.22
C HIS A 196 -2.00 16.57 -1.57
N HIS A 197 -3.09 17.31 -1.63
CA HIS A 197 -4.39 16.91 -1.11
C HIS A 197 -5.42 16.89 -2.25
N GLU A 198 -6.27 15.88 -2.26
CA GLU A 198 -7.35 15.74 -3.23
C GLU A 198 -8.63 15.29 -2.50
N ILE A 199 -9.74 16.00 -2.73
CA ILE A 199 -11.05 15.55 -2.28
C ILE A 199 -11.63 14.64 -3.35
N VAL A 200 -11.91 13.41 -2.95
CA VAL A 200 -12.48 12.39 -3.84
C VAL A 200 -13.90 12.09 -3.38
N THR A 201 -14.86 12.21 -4.28
CA THR A 201 -16.26 11.88 -4.02
C THR A 201 -16.53 10.41 -4.29
N LEU A 202 -17.45 9.82 -3.55
CA LEU A 202 -17.94 8.46 -3.75
C LEU A 202 -18.61 8.33 -5.13
N ASP A 203 -18.11 7.38 -5.91
CA ASP A 203 -18.71 6.91 -7.17
C ASP A 203 -19.34 5.55 -6.89
N LEU A 204 -20.64 5.54 -6.60
CA LEU A 204 -21.37 4.33 -6.23
C LEU A 204 -21.29 3.22 -7.30
N GLN A 205 -21.23 3.59 -8.57
CA GLN A 205 -21.11 2.62 -9.66
C GLN A 205 -19.74 1.95 -9.63
N ALA A 206 -18.68 2.75 -9.45
CA ALA A 206 -17.33 2.21 -9.32
C ALA A 206 -17.18 1.34 -8.06
N ALA A 207 -17.74 1.79 -6.93
CA ALA A 207 -17.71 1.03 -5.68
C ALA A 207 -18.44 -0.31 -5.81
N GLN A 208 -19.63 -0.33 -6.44
CA GLN A 208 -20.39 -1.56 -6.67
C GLN A 208 -19.61 -2.53 -7.56
N ALA A 209 -19.06 -2.06 -8.67
CA ALA A 209 -18.26 -2.91 -9.56
C ALA A 209 -17.03 -3.52 -8.85
N LEU A 210 -16.40 -2.78 -7.93
CA LEU A 210 -15.30 -3.29 -7.12
C LEU A 210 -15.77 -4.31 -6.08
N SER A 211 -16.94 -4.11 -5.49
CA SER A 211 -17.55 -5.06 -4.57
C SER A 211 -17.91 -6.37 -5.26
N ASP A 212 -18.55 -6.30 -6.43
CA ASP A 212 -18.90 -7.48 -7.25
C ASP A 212 -17.64 -8.25 -7.63
N ARG A 213 -16.61 -7.54 -8.06
CA ARG A 213 -15.30 -8.12 -8.37
C ARG A 213 -14.67 -8.82 -7.16
N ALA A 214 -14.79 -8.27 -5.95
CA ALA A 214 -14.30 -8.93 -4.75
C ALA A 214 -15.00 -10.27 -4.50
N VAL A 215 -16.31 -10.33 -4.72
CA VAL A 215 -17.10 -11.56 -4.61
C VAL A 215 -16.64 -12.59 -5.64
N GLU A 216 -16.46 -12.20 -6.91
CA GLU A 216 -15.93 -13.08 -7.98
C GLU A 216 -14.57 -13.67 -7.63
N ILE A 217 -13.65 -12.85 -7.09
CA ILE A 217 -12.33 -13.32 -6.66
C ILE A 217 -12.43 -14.37 -5.57
N ILE A 218 -13.29 -14.14 -4.57
CA ILE A 218 -13.47 -15.06 -3.46
C ILE A 218 -14.09 -16.36 -3.96
N GLN A 219 -15.14 -16.31 -4.78
CA GLN A 219 -15.78 -17.49 -5.35
C GLN A 219 -14.81 -18.33 -6.19
N ALA A 220 -14.02 -17.67 -7.06
CA ALA A 220 -13.01 -18.36 -7.84
C ALA A 220 -11.93 -19.01 -6.94
N ALA A 221 -11.50 -18.32 -5.87
CA ALA A 221 -10.54 -18.85 -4.93
C ALA A 221 -11.06 -20.08 -4.17
N GLU A 222 -12.33 -20.06 -3.76
CA GLU A 222 -13.01 -21.18 -3.07
C GLU A 222 -13.28 -22.37 -3.98
N ALA A 223 -13.67 -22.10 -5.24
CA ALA A 223 -13.87 -23.14 -6.25
C ALA A 223 -12.56 -23.76 -6.76
N GLY A 224 -11.42 -23.18 -6.40
CA GLY A 224 -10.14 -23.63 -6.94
C GLY A 224 -9.88 -23.22 -8.39
N GLU A 225 -10.69 -22.31 -8.91
CA GLU A 225 -10.63 -21.84 -10.29
C GLU A 225 -9.61 -20.70 -10.45
N LEU A 226 -9.02 -20.60 -11.61
CA LEU A 226 -8.11 -19.53 -11.97
C LEU A 226 -8.72 -18.70 -13.09
N PRO A 227 -9.05 -17.42 -12.84
CA PRO A 227 -9.51 -16.51 -13.88
C PRO A 227 -8.53 -16.42 -15.07
N PRO A 228 -8.95 -15.97 -16.24
CA PRO A 228 -8.07 -15.79 -17.39
C PRO A 228 -6.81 -14.96 -17.05
N ARG A 229 -5.71 -15.21 -17.74
CA ARG A 229 -4.52 -14.36 -17.65
C ARG A 229 -4.85 -12.97 -18.15
N ILE A 230 -4.26 -11.94 -17.52
CA ILE A 230 -4.45 -10.54 -17.90
C ILE A 230 -3.84 -10.20 -19.28
N ALA A 231 -2.97 -11.04 -19.79
CA ALA A 231 -2.27 -10.84 -21.06
C ALA A 231 -2.05 -12.17 -21.78
N ALA A 232 -1.70 -12.08 -23.08
CA ALA A 232 -1.38 -13.23 -23.92
C ALA A 232 0.09 -13.67 -23.81
N SER A 233 0.96 -12.85 -23.20
CA SER A 233 2.41 -13.12 -23.07
C SER A 233 2.92 -12.83 -21.67
N PRO A 234 3.91 -13.61 -21.16
CA PRO A 234 4.60 -13.32 -19.91
C PRO A 234 5.40 -12.02 -19.93
N ASP A 235 5.71 -11.49 -21.11
CA ASP A 235 6.46 -10.25 -21.29
C ASP A 235 5.62 -8.99 -21.00
N PHE A 236 4.32 -9.14 -20.82
CA PHE A 236 3.48 -8.03 -20.41
C PHE A 236 4.01 -7.41 -19.10
N TYR A 237 4.07 -6.10 -19.02
CA TYR A 237 4.78 -5.40 -17.93
C TYR A 237 4.30 -5.81 -16.52
N LEU A 238 3.00 -6.06 -16.32
CA LEU A 238 2.48 -6.54 -15.03
C LEU A 238 2.91 -7.98 -14.73
N CYS A 239 3.05 -8.82 -15.76
CA CYS A 239 3.45 -10.22 -15.60
C CYS A 239 4.93 -10.35 -15.23
N ARG A 240 5.82 -9.57 -15.86
CA ARG A 240 7.27 -9.60 -15.58
C ARG A 240 7.60 -9.32 -14.12
N TRP A 241 6.81 -8.49 -13.45
CA TRP A 241 7.01 -8.13 -12.03
C TRP A 241 6.08 -8.88 -11.08
N CYS A 242 5.29 -9.83 -11.58
CA CYS A 242 4.35 -10.59 -10.77
C CYS A 242 5.07 -11.61 -9.90
N ALA A 243 4.66 -11.71 -8.64
CA ALA A 243 5.19 -12.70 -7.70
C ALA A 243 4.78 -14.16 -8.05
N TYR A 244 3.90 -14.34 -9.01
CA TYR A 244 3.37 -15.63 -9.45
C TYR A 244 3.61 -15.85 -10.96
N ALA A 245 4.59 -15.14 -11.56
CA ALA A 245 4.79 -15.17 -13.01
C ALA A 245 5.13 -16.58 -13.51
N GLN A 246 6.10 -17.25 -12.90
CA GLN A 246 6.52 -18.59 -13.26
C GLN A 246 5.37 -19.58 -13.12
N ARG A 247 4.74 -19.61 -11.95
CA ARG A 247 3.59 -20.48 -11.67
C ARG A 247 2.42 -20.23 -12.65
N CYS A 248 2.15 -18.97 -12.96
CA CYS A 248 1.07 -18.60 -13.86
C CYS A 248 1.30 -19.06 -15.31
N TRP A 249 2.53 -19.01 -15.80
CA TRP A 249 2.85 -19.24 -17.22
C TRP A 249 3.40 -20.63 -17.51
N GLU A 250 4.18 -21.22 -16.62
CA GLU A 250 4.80 -22.52 -16.79
C GLU A 250 3.95 -23.68 -16.24
N GLY A 251 2.88 -23.35 -15.52
CA GLY A 251 2.00 -24.35 -14.92
C GLY A 251 2.75 -25.12 -13.84
N ALA A 252 2.98 -24.50 -12.68
CA ALA A 252 3.40 -25.28 -11.53
C ALA A 252 2.22 -26.18 -11.14
N ILE A 253 2.42 -27.43 -11.37
CA ILE A 253 1.61 -28.57 -10.96
C ILE A 253 1.57 -28.63 -9.43
#